data_85af178e3e0c032fd125d96d960d1a74
#
_entry.id   85af178e3e0c032fd125d96d960d1a74
#
_cell.length_a   1.000
_cell.length_b   1.000
_cell.length_c   1.000
_cell.angle_alpha   90.00
_cell.angle_beta   90.00
_cell.angle_gamma   90.00
#
_symmetry.space_group_name_H-M   'P 1'
#
loop_
_entity.id
_entity.type
_entity.pdbx_description
1 polymer ?
#
loop_
_entity_poly.entity_id
_entity_poly.type
_entity_poly.pdbx_seq_one_letter_code
_entity_poly.pdbx_strand_id
1 'polypeptide(L)'
;MRRPIAVAARHSRLLTSGVILAAQSLLLTLAAVPASASAPADGTATPARGSAYMGRGVLAHEGVQGRPVETRVAQTEGVDVSSHQGNVAWSTLWKSGVKWAYVKATEGTSYRNPYFAQQYGGSYDVGMIRGAYHFATPDTSGGAAQADYFVDHGGAWSKDGKTLPGVLDIEYNPYGATCYGRTHSQMVSWIRAFLDRYEQRTGRHAAVYTSTNWWTQCTGNYSGFGADNPLWVARYASSVGTLPAGWDFHTMWQYTSSGPTVGDHDKFNGSLDRVKALAKG
;
A
#
# COMPACT_ATOMS: atom_id res chain seq x y z
N MET A 1 4.14 6.15 76.84
CA MET A 1 3.38 5.86 78.08
C MET A 1 2.02 5.30 77.67
N ARG A 2 1.70 4.15 78.32
CA ARG A 2 0.43 3.48 78.40
C ARG A 2 -0.10 2.69 77.21
N ARG A 3 0.05 1.39 77.35
CA ARG A 3 -0.74 0.26 76.83
C ARG A 3 -2.05 0.16 77.68
N PRO A 4 -2.82 -0.89 77.52
CA PRO A 4 -3.79 -1.39 76.51
C PRO A 4 -5.19 -1.64 77.19
N ILE A 5 -6.15 -2.15 76.46
CA ILE A 5 -7.14 -3.08 77.02
C ILE A 5 -7.74 -3.98 75.92
N ALA A 6 -7.65 -5.26 76.18
CA ALA A 6 -8.36 -6.33 75.49
C ALA A 6 -9.54 -6.80 76.36
N VAL A 7 -10.66 -7.22 75.79
CA VAL A 7 -11.69 -8.12 76.34
C VAL A 7 -12.40 -8.77 75.15
N ALA A 8 -12.21 -10.02 74.85
CA ALA A 8 -12.78 -11.26 75.40
C ALA A 8 -14.11 -11.68 74.75
N ALA A 9 -14.04 -12.85 74.20
CA ALA A 9 -15.01 -13.70 73.51
C ALA A 9 -16.36 -13.94 74.21
N ARG A 10 -17.38 -14.23 73.41
CA ARG A 10 -18.41 -15.21 73.75
C ARG A 10 -18.85 -16.05 72.59
N HIS A 11 -18.75 -17.34 72.78
CA HIS A 11 -19.33 -18.40 71.94
C HIS A 11 -20.84 -18.45 72.13
N SER A 12 -21.60 -18.72 71.09
CA SER A 12 -22.89 -19.41 71.16
C SER A 12 -23.06 -20.28 69.90
N ARG A 13 -23.14 -21.54 70.15
CA ARG A 13 -23.62 -22.56 69.23
C ARG A 13 -25.14 -22.53 69.21
N LEU A 14 -25.78 -22.78 68.08
CA LEU A 14 -27.02 -23.58 67.97
C LEU A 14 -27.38 -23.82 66.48
N LEU A 15 -27.26 -25.06 66.09
CA LEU A 15 -28.24 -25.97 65.45
C LEU A 15 -28.82 -25.63 64.07
N THR A 16 -28.34 -26.36 63.11
CA THR A 16 -28.99 -27.23 62.14
C THR A 16 -30.40 -26.91 61.65
N SER A 17 -30.57 -26.59 60.42
CA SER A 17 -31.65 -27.13 59.58
C SER A 17 -31.17 -27.15 58.08
N GLY A 18 -31.10 -28.33 57.54
CA GLY A 18 -30.70 -28.56 56.13
C GLY A 18 -31.85 -28.16 55.21
N VAL A 19 -31.49 -27.43 54.21
CA VAL A 19 -32.29 -27.28 52.99
C VAL A 19 -31.40 -27.73 51.82
N ILE A 20 -31.73 -28.84 51.27
CA ILE A 20 -31.13 -29.35 50.03
C ILE A 20 -31.70 -28.50 48.86
N LEU A 21 -30.93 -27.57 48.36
CA LEU A 21 -31.22 -26.91 47.08
C LEU A 21 -30.53 -27.72 46.00
N ALA A 22 -31.34 -28.38 45.18
CA ALA A 22 -30.87 -29.00 43.93
C ALA A 22 -30.39 -27.92 42.95
N ALA A 23 -29.09 -27.81 42.77
CA ALA A 23 -28.51 -26.97 41.72
C ALA A 23 -28.74 -27.67 40.34
N GLN A 24 -29.72 -27.20 39.59
CA GLN A 24 -29.84 -27.53 38.20
C GLN A 24 -28.72 -26.77 37.43
N SER A 25 -27.67 -27.46 37.04
CA SER A 25 -26.63 -26.99 36.16
C SER A 25 -27.21 -26.85 34.77
N LEU A 26 -27.53 -25.61 34.35
CA LEU A 26 -27.87 -25.27 33.00
C LEU A 26 -26.59 -25.31 32.19
N LEU A 27 -26.32 -26.43 31.49
CA LEU A 27 -25.28 -26.49 30.46
C LEU A 27 -25.72 -25.62 29.28
N LEU A 28 -25.19 -24.39 29.20
CA LEU A 28 -25.21 -23.62 27.97
C LEU A 28 -24.24 -24.30 26.99
N THR A 29 -24.77 -25.09 26.06
CA THR A 29 -24.04 -25.51 24.89
C THR A 29 -23.87 -24.29 23.99
N LEU A 30 -22.70 -23.64 24.00
CA LEU A 30 -22.29 -22.73 22.95
C LEU A 30 -22.20 -23.56 21.66
N ALA A 31 -23.19 -23.43 20.81
CA ALA A 31 -23.10 -23.90 19.45
C ALA A 31 -22.00 -23.05 18.78
N ALA A 32 -20.85 -23.65 18.52
CA ALA A 32 -19.83 -23.05 17.68
C ALA A 32 -20.45 -22.88 16.28
N VAL A 33 -20.70 -21.62 15.91
CA VAL A 33 -21.02 -21.28 14.51
C VAL A 33 -19.77 -21.65 13.70
N PRO A 34 -19.85 -22.55 12.73
CA PRO A 34 -18.71 -22.82 11.88
C PRO A 34 -18.37 -21.51 11.16
N ALA A 35 -17.16 -21.01 11.35
CA ALA A 35 -16.61 -19.98 10.51
C ALA A 35 -16.70 -20.49 9.06
N SER A 36 -17.58 -19.87 8.28
CA SER A 36 -17.62 -20.14 6.84
C SER A 36 -16.25 -19.74 6.29
N ALA A 37 -15.41 -20.75 6.06
CA ALA A 37 -14.22 -20.56 5.27
C ALA A 37 -14.70 -20.03 3.93
N SER A 38 -14.37 -18.78 3.62
CA SER A 38 -14.58 -18.23 2.29
C SER A 38 -13.88 -19.18 1.32
N ALA A 39 -14.66 -19.78 0.42
CA ALA A 39 -14.11 -20.59 -0.65
C ALA A 39 -13.03 -19.75 -1.36
N PRO A 40 -11.91 -20.35 -1.80
CA PRO A 40 -10.95 -19.65 -2.63
C PRO A 40 -11.71 -19.09 -3.84
N ALA A 41 -11.56 -17.79 -4.09
CA ALA A 41 -12.18 -17.15 -5.24
C ALA A 41 -11.78 -17.94 -6.49
N ASP A 42 -12.78 -18.45 -7.19
CA ASP A 42 -12.61 -19.18 -8.43
C ASP A 42 -11.81 -18.31 -9.41
N GLY A 43 -10.61 -18.77 -9.82
CA GLY A 43 -9.58 -17.98 -10.52
C GLY A 43 -9.90 -17.64 -11.97
N THR A 44 -11.18 -17.55 -12.36
CA THR A 44 -11.60 -17.36 -13.75
C THR A 44 -12.33 -16.04 -14.03
N ALA A 45 -12.78 -15.31 -13.03
CA ALA A 45 -13.48 -14.04 -13.25
C ALA A 45 -12.50 -12.88 -13.39
N THR A 46 -12.49 -12.22 -14.55
CA THR A 46 -11.77 -10.95 -14.74
C THR A 46 -12.27 -9.92 -13.71
N PRO A 47 -11.39 -9.30 -12.93
CA PRO A 47 -11.82 -8.32 -11.93
C PRO A 47 -12.49 -7.10 -12.58
N ALA A 48 -13.38 -6.45 -11.85
CA ALA A 48 -14.01 -5.22 -12.31
C ALA A 48 -12.97 -4.11 -12.48
N ARG A 49 -13.08 -3.30 -13.54
CA ARG A 49 -12.24 -2.10 -13.72
C ARG A 49 -12.33 -1.19 -12.49
N GLY A 50 -11.20 -0.63 -12.09
CA GLY A 50 -11.08 0.15 -10.86
C GLY A 50 -10.70 -0.64 -9.62
N SER A 51 -10.79 -1.98 -9.64
CA SER A 51 -10.41 -2.83 -8.51
C SER A 51 -8.91 -3.15 -8.44
N ALA A 52 -8.11 -2.76 -9.43
CA ALA A 52 -6.67 -2.90 -9.38
C ALA A 52 -6.06 -2.03 -8.29
N TYR A 53 -4.98 -2.47 -7.72
CA TYR A 53 -4.14 -1.71 -6.78
C TYR A 53 -2.68 -2.05 -7.06
N MET A 54 -1.79 -1.18 -6.65
CA MET A 54 -0.36 -1.30 -6.86
C MET A 54 0.18 -2.62 -6.28
N GLY A 55 0.89 -3.40 -7.09
CA GLY A 55 1.44 -4.69 -6.69
C GLY A 55 0.53 -5.89 -6.81
N ARG A 56 -0.76 -5.71 -7.12
CA ARG A 56 -1.69 -6.82 -7.28
C ARG A 56 -1.22 -7.81 -8.34
N GLY A 57 -0.80 -7.31 -9.50
CA GLY A 57 -0.32 -8.14 -10.61
C GLY A 57 1.03 -8.75 -10.28
N VAL A 58 1.92 -8.01 -9.62
CA VAL A 58 3.23 -8.51 -9.18
C VAL A 58 3.04 -9.69 -8.22
N LEU A 59 2.17 -9.55 -7.21
CA LEU A 59 1.88 -10.65 -6.28
C LEU A 59 1.32 -11.88 -7.00
N ALA A 60 0.42 -11.69 -7.96
CA ALA A 60 -0.22 -12.78 -8.69
C ALA A 60 0.75 -13.53 -9.62
N HIS A 61 1.70 -12.82 -10.24
CA HIS A 61 2.61 -13.40 -11.24
C HIS A 61 3.97 -13.81 -10.65
N GLU A 62 4.48 -13.10 -9.67
CA GLU A 62 5.82 -13.32 -9.13
C GLU A 62 5.81 -13.93 -7.71
N GLY A 63 4.68 -13.81 -6.99
CA GLY A 63 4.52 -14.34 -5.64
C GLY A 63 5.43 -13.67 -4.60
N VAL A 64 5.50 -14.29 -3.41
CA VAL A 64 6.39 -13.87 -2.33
C VAL A 64 7.63 -14.75 -2.33
N GLN A 65 8.81 -14.15 -2.55
CA GLN A 65 10.10 -14.83 -2.66
C GLN A 65 10.91 -14.78 -1.34
N GLY A 66 10.43 -14.07 -0.34
CA GLY A 66 11.09 -13.95 0.96
C GLY A 66 10.71 -12.68 1.71
N ARG A 67 11.31 -12.49 2.88
CA ARG A 67 11.15 -11.27 3.69
C ARG A 67 12.39 -10.40 3.58
N PRO A 68 12.26 -9.05 3.62
CA PRO A 68 13.39 -8.16 3.59
C PRO A 68 14.39 -8.46 4.70
N VAL A 69 15.67 -8.39 4.36
CA VAL A 69 16.75 -8.38 5.35
C VAL A 69 16.99 -6.92 5.74
N GLU A 70 17.11 -6.66 7.04
CA GLU A 70 17.49 -5.33 7.52
C GLU A 70 18.87 -4.95 6.97
N THR A 71 18.95 -3.76 6.41
CA THR A 71 20.20 -3.22 5.88
C THR A 71 20.75 -2.14 6.81
N ARG A 72 22.08 -1.94 6.76
CA ARG A 72 22.73 -0.83 7.50
C ARG A 72 22.51 0.54 6.82
N VAL A 73 21.92 0.56 5.63
CA VAL A 73 21.61 1.79 4.91
C VAL A 73 20.30 2.34 5.47
N ALA A 74 20.27 3.64 5.75
CA ALA A 74 19.07 4.29 6.22
C ALA A 74 17.93 4.11 5.22
N GLN A 75 16.80 3.62 5.68
CA GLN A 75 15.56 3.48 4.92
C GLN A 75 14.42 4.11 5.71
N THR A 76 13.44 4.64 5.00
CA THR A 76 12.26 5.26 5.62
C THR A 76 11.01 4.48 5.21
N GLU A 77 10.25 4.02 6.19
CA GLU A 77 9.03 3.25 5.97
C GLU A 77 7.92 4.11 5.39
N GLY A 78 7.25 3.55 4.39
CA GLY A 78 6.07 4.09 3.73
C GLY A 78 5.00 3.02 3.53
N VAL A 79 3.87 3.47 3.02
CA VAL A 79 2.79 2.58 2.56
C VAL A 79 2.16 3.14 1.29
N ASP A 80 1.61 2.24 0.48
CA ASP A 80 0.65 2.63 -0.53
C ASP A 80 -0.75 2.05 -0.22
N VAL A 81 -1.77 2.80 -0.61
CA VAL A 81 -3.17 2.47 -0.36
C VAL A 81 -4.05 2.82 -1.56
N SER A 82 -5.17 2.12 -1.65
CA SER A 82 -6.19 2.32 -2.66
C SER A 82 -7.59 2.28 -2.04
N SER A 83 -8.63 2.22 -2.86
CA SER A 83 -10.00 1.96 -2.39
C SER A 83 -10.14 0.62 -1.66
N HIS A 84 -9.19 -0.29 -1.85
CA HIS A 84 -9.18 -1.60 -1.21
C HIS A 84 -9.08 -1.51 0.32
N GLN A 85 -8.35 -0.51 0.84
CA GLN A 85 -8.19 -0.25 2.26
C GLN A 85 -9.34 0.60 2.86
N GLY A 86 -10.21 1.19 2.04
CA GLY A 86 -11.27 2.07 2.53
C GLY A 86 -10.72 3.28 3.28
N ASN A 87 -11.37 3.66 4.37
CA ASN A 87 -10.87 4.71 5.26
C ASN A 87 -9.67 4.19 6.08
N VAL A 88 -8.60 4.98 6.10
CA VAL A 88 -7.33 4.61 6.75
C VAL A 88 -7.15 5.36 8.06
N ALA A 89 -6.77 4.61 9.12
CA ALA A 89 -6.46 5.17 10.43
C ALA A 89 -5.01 5.70 10.47
N TRP A 90 -4.76 6.83 9.81
CA TRP A 90 -3.43 7.39 9.59
C TRP A 90 -2.61 7.62 10.85
N SER A 91 -3.24 7.99 11.96
CA SER A 91 -2.55 8.14 13.25
C SER A 91 -1.92 6.85 13.75
N THR A 92 -2.52 5.70 13.44
CA THR A 92 -1.95 4.38 13.75
C THR A 92 -0.70 4.12 12.92
N LEU A 93 -0.76 4.37 11.60
CA LEU A 93 0.38 4.20 10.71
C LEU A 93 1.55 5.13 11.09
N TRP A 94 1.26 6.39 11.42
CA TRP A 94 2.27 7.35 11.87
C TRP A 94 2.98 6.88 13.13
N LYS A 95 2.23 6.38 14.11
CA LYS A 95 2.77 5.86 15.38
C LYS A 95 3.58 4.58 15.20
N SER A 96 3.26 3.75 14.20
CA SER A 96 4.02 2.54 13.87
C SER A 96 5.31 2.80 13.09
N GLY A 97 5.60 4.06 12.75
CA GLY A 97 6.87 4.44 12.10
C GLY A 97 6.74 4.80 10.61
N VAL A 98 5.59 4.62 9.99
CA VAL A 98 5.34 5.03 8.60
C VAL A 98 5.41 6.56 8.49
N LYS A 99 6.19 7.07 7.53
CA LYS A 99 6.48 8.51 7.40
C LYS A 99 6.05 9.11 6.08
N TRP A 100 5.80 8.29 5.08
CA TRP A 100 5.32 8.72 3.77
C TRP A 100 4.28 7.75 3.24
N ALA A 101 3.44 8.23 2.32
CA ALA A 101 2.38 7.42 1.75
C ALA A 101 2.13 7.77 0.29
N TYR A 102 1.70 6.79 -0.49
CA TYR A 102 1.07 7.02 -1.78
C TYR A 102 -0.37 6.53 -1.78
N VAL A 103 -1.23 7.28 -2.45
CA VAL A 103 -2.66 7.01 -2.51
C VAL A 103 -3.08 6.87 -3.97
N LYS A 104 -3.77 5.77 -4.31
CA LYS A 104 -4.37 5.63 -5.63
C LYS A 104 -5.34 6.80 -5.86
N ALA A 105 -5.11 7.57 -6.91
CA ALA A 105 -6.03 8.62 -7.32
C ALA A 105 -6.97 8.09 -8.41
N THR A 106 -6.39 7.52 -9.47
CA THR A 106 -7.12 7.20 -10.70
C THR A 106 -6.66 5.86 -11.31
N GLU A 107 -7.48 5.35 -12.22
CA GLU A 107 -7.15 4.24 -13.11
C GLU A 107 -7.76 4.50 -14.49
N GLY A 108 -6.95 4.34 -15.56
CA GLY A 108 -7.37 4.69 -16.91
C GLY A 108 -7.88 6.13 -16.99
N THR A 109 -8.95 6.35 -17.72
CA THR A 109 -9.59 7.69 -17.86
C THR A 109 -11.02 7.73 -17.31
N SER A 110 -11.39 6.77 -16.45
CA SER A 110 -12.79 6.66 -15.98
C SER A 110 -12.93 6.37 -14.49
N TYR A 111 -11.91 5.82 -13.82
CA TYR A 111 -12.00 5.49 -12.40
C TYR A 111 -11.29 6.53 -11.52
N ARG A 112 -11.95 6.89 -10.43
CA ARG A 112 -11.38 7.68 -9.32
C ARG A 112 -11.59 6.92 -8.02
N ASN A 113 -10.58 6.93 -7.16
CA ASN A 113 -10.68 6.31 -5.84
C ASN A 113 -11.70 7.07 -4.97
N PRO A 114 -12.80 6.45 -4.54
CA PRO A 114 -13.83 7.12 -3.74
C PRO A 114 -13.32 7.52 -2.34
N TYR A 115 -12.23 6.92 -1.86
CA TYR A 115 -11.61 7.23 -0.56
C TYR A 115 -10.44 8.21 -0.67
N PHE A 116 -10.15 8.72 -1.89
CA PHE A 116 -8.95 9.55 -2.12
C PHE A 116 -8.88 10.75 -1.17
N ALA A 117 -9.95 11.46 -0.97
CA ALA A 117 -9.96 12.66 -0.11
C ALA A 117 -9.59 12.34 1.34
N GLN A 118 -10.16 11.28 1.91
CA GLN A 118 -9.82 10.83 3.27
C GLN A 118 -8.40 10.30 3.36
N GLN A 119 -7.98 9.50 2.37
CA GLN A 119 -6.66 8.89 2.38
C GLN A 119 -5.56 9.94 2.18
N TYR A 120 -5.71 10.82 1.21
CA TYR A 120 -4.72 11.84 0.88
C TYR A 120 -4.66 12.99 1.89
N GLY A 121 -5.83 13.47 2.34
CA GLY A 121 -5.93 14.50 3.37
C GLY A 121 -5.51 13.99 4.74
N GLY A 122 -6.03 12.83 5.15
CA GLY A 122 -5.72 12.25 6.46
C GLY A 122 -4.24 11.86 6.64
N SER A 123 -3.54 11.44 5.58
CA SER A 123 -2.08 11.24 5.64
C SER A 123 -1.32 12.55 5.86
N TYR A 124 -1.76 13.62 5.21
CA TYR A 124 -1.19 14.96 5.42
C TYR A 124 -1.41 15.47 6.85
N ASP A 125 -2.61 15.29 7.39
CA ASP A 125 -3.01 15.81 8.70
C ASP A 125 -2.18 15.24 9.85
N VAL A 126 -1.71 13.99 9.72
CA VAL A 126 -0.80 13.37 10.69
C VAL A 126 0.68 13.73 10.46
N GLY A 127 1.00 14.51 9.42
CA GLY A 127 2.34 14.99 9.13
C GLY A 127 3.14 14.14 8.13
N MET A 128 2.52 13.16 7.47
CA MET A 128 3.20 12.38 6.42
C MET A 128 3.50 13.22 5.18
N ILE A 129 4.58 12.86 4.50
CA ILE A 129 4.84 13.28 3.13
C ILE A 129 4.06 12.33 2.24
N ARG A 130 3.21 12.83 1.35
CA ARG A 130 2.34 11.96 0.55
C ARG A 130 2.37 12.32 -0.93
N GLY A 131 2.03 11.34 -1.75
CA GLY A 131 1.85 11.46 -3.18
C GLY A 131 0.62 10.70 -3.66
N ALA A 132 0.34 10.82 -4.94
CA ALA A 132 -0.73 10.08 -5.59
C ALA A 132 -0.16 9.15 -6.66
N TYR A 133 -0.85 8.03 -6.93
CA TYR A 133 -0.51 7.18 -8.06
C TYR A 133 -1.68 6.94 -9.00
N HIS A 134 -1.33 6.65 -10.25
CA HIS A 134 -2.22 6.31 -11.34
C HIS A 134 -1.99 4.86 -11.76
N PHE A 135 -3.00 4.02 -11.67
CA PHE A 135 -2.93 2.67 -12.24
C PHE A 135 -3.17 2.75 -13.74
N ALA A 136 -2.15 2.37 -14.50
CA ALA A 136 -2.18 2.46 -15.97
C ALA A 136 -3.00 1.33 -16.59
N THR A 137 -3.79 1.67 -17.60
CA THR A 137 -4.50 0.73 -18.44
C THR A 137 -4.24 1.04 -19.92
N PRO A 138 -3.02 0.69 -20.42
CA PRO A 138 -2.61 1.02 -21.78
C PRO A 138 -3.56 0.54 -22.89
N ASP A 139 -4.35 -0.49 -22.61
CA ASP A 139 -5.34 -1.05 -23.54
C ASP A 139 -6.59 -0.18 -23.72
N THR A 140 -6.84 0.79 -22.83
CA THR A 140 -8.09 1.56 -22.83
C THR A 140 -7.95 2.96 -23.44
N SER A 141 -6.79 3.59 -23.28
CA SER A 141 -6.55 4.95 -23.79
C SER A 141 -5.05 5.26 -23.89
N GLY A 142 -4.70 6.37 -24.55
CA GLY A 142 -3.32 6.82 -24.69
C GLY A 142 -2.70 7.33 -23.39
N GLY A 143 -1.36 7.26 -23.29
CA GLY A 143 -0.63 7.68 -22.09
C GLY A 143 -0.87 9.14 -21.72
N ALA A 144 -0.82 10.05 -22.69
CA ALA A 144 -1.06 11.47 -22.44
C ALA A 144 -2.47 11.75 -21.89
N ALA A 145 -3.51 11.06 -22.41
CA ALA A 145 -4.87 11.21 -21.90
C ALA A 145 -5.02 10.69 -20.46
N GLN A 146 -4.32 9.60 -20.11
CA GLN A 146 -4.30 9.09 -18.74
C GLN A 146 -3.52 10.02 -17.80
N ALA A 147 -2.43 10.63 -18.25
CA ALA A 147 -1.70 11.64 -17.47
C ALA A 147 -2.57 12.88 -17.21
N ASP A 148 -3.30 13.38 -18.21
CA ASP A 148 -4.24 14.48 -18.03
C ASP A 148 -5.31 14.13 -17.00
N TYR A 149 -5.95 12.97 -17.15
CA TYR A 149 -6.95 12.50 -16.20
C TYR A 149 -6.41 12.38 -14.77
N PHE A 150 -5.19 11.86 -14.63
CA PHE A 150 -4.52 11.74 -13.34
C PHE A 150 -4.27 13.10 -12.69
N VAL A 151 -3.69 14.05 -13.42
CA VAL A 151 -3.40 15.41 -12.91
C VAL A 151 -4.68 16.12 -12.48
N ASP A 152 -5.76 16.02 -13.27
CA ASP A 152 -7.05 16.66 -12.99
C ASP A 152 -7.79 16.05 -11.79
N HIS A 153 -7.38 14.84 -11.35
CA HIS A 153 -8.06 14.08 -10.28
C HIS A 153 -7.17 13.66 -9.13
N GLY A 154 -6.18 14.48 -8.79
CA GLY A 154 -5.38 14.32 -7.57
C GLY A 154 -3.90 14.01 -7.81
N GLY A 155 -3.46 13.81 -9.06
CA GLY A 155 -2.07 13.56 -9.41
C GLY A 155 -1.18 14.79 -9.53
N ALA A 156 -1.72 15.99 -9.36
CA ALA A 156 -0.93 17.22 -9.43
C ALA A 156 0.17 17.27 -8.37
N TRP A 157 1.28 17.89 -8.72
CA TRP A 157 2.39 18.13 -7.81
C TRP A 157 2.45 19.60 -7.38
N SER A 158 2.86 19.82 -6.13
CA SER A 158 3.15 21.16 -5.60
C SER A 158 4.49 21.18 -4.85
N LYS A 159 5.24 22.28 -5.00
CA LYS A 159 6.54 22.48 -4.35
C LYS A 159 6.37 22.90 -2.88
N ASP A 160 5.56 22.16 -2.13
CA ASP A 160 5.26 22.44 -0.71
C ASP A 160 6.17 21.66 0.27
N GLY A 161 7.05 20.79 -0.26
CA GLY A 161 7.92 19.94 0.52
C GLY A 161 7.19 18.78 1.23
N LYS A 162 5.91 18.59 0.94
CA LYS A 162 5.05 17.51 1.46
C LYS A 162 4.31 16.73 0.38
N THR A 163 4.36 17.21 -0.87
CA THR A 163 3.77 16.52 -2.02
C THR A 163 4.86 15.82 -2.82
N LEU A 164 4.83 14.49 -2.83
CA LEU A 164 5.72 13.68 -3.67
C LEU A 164 5.30 13.77 -5.14
N PRO A 165 6.23 13.55 -6.10
CA PRO A 165 5.87 13.45 -7.52
C PRO A 165 4.79 12.39 -7.71
N GLY A 166 3.92 12.58 -8.70
CA GLY A 166 2.97 11.54 -9.07
C GLY A 166 3.67 10.27 -9.55
N VAL A 167 2.99 9.14 -9.46
CA VAL A 167 3.51 7.83 -9.86
C VAL A 167 2.69 7.27 -11.00
N LEU A 168 3.38 6.85 -12.05
CA LEU A 168 2.86 5.94 -13.05
C LEU A 168 3.03 4.51 -12.53
N ASP A 169 1.94 3.87 -12.14
CA ASP A 169 1.88 2.45 -11.83
C ASP A 169 1.63 1.67 -13.11
N ILE A 170 2.68 1.03 -13.62
CA ILE A 170 2.66 0.24 -14.85
C ILE A 170 3.19 -1.16 -14.60
N GLU A 171 2.28 -2.12 -14.50
CA GLU A 171 2.52 -3.49 -14.11
C GLU A 171 1.63 -4.49 -14.88
N TYR A 172 1.62 -5.75 -14.47
CA TYR A 172 0.78 -6.80 -15.02
C TYR A 172 -0.68 -6.39 -15.14
N ASN A 173 -1.25 -6.61 -16.33
CA ASN A 173 -2.67 -6.30 -16.57
C ASN A 173 -3.58 -7.27 -15.82
N PRO A 174 -4.33 -6.85 -14.80
CA PRO A 174 -5.23 -7.73 -14.08
C PRO A 174 -6.53 -8.02 -14.86
N TYR A 175 -6.72 -7.38 -16.01
CA TYR A 175 -7.96 -7.43 -16.78
C TYR A 175 -7.82 -8.19 -18.10
N GLY A 176 -6.63 -8.66 -18.46
CA GLY A 176 -6.40 -9.33 -19.73
C GLY A 176 -4.93 -9.66 -19.99
N ALA A 177 -4.51 -9.53 -21.25
CA ALA A 177 -3.15 -9.86 -21.65
C ALA A 177 -2.10 -9.06 -20.84
N THR A 178 -1.09 -9.75 -20.33
CA THR A 178 -0.04 -9.23 -19.43
C THR A 178 0.52 -7.86 -19.84
N CYS A 179 0.80 -7.65 -21.12
CA CYS A 179 1.34 -6.41 -21.67
C CYS A 179 0.26 -5.57 -22.37
N TYR A 180 -1.00 -5.69 -21.99
CA TYR A 180 -2.12 -4.90 -22.54
C TYR A 180 -2.28 -5.01 -24.06
N GLY A 181 -1.86 -6.14 -24.65
CA GLY A 181 -1.88 -6.35 -26.10
C GLY A 181 -0.89 -5.48 -26.89
N ARG A 182 0.09 -4.86 -26.26
CA ARG A 182 1.07 -3.99 -26.89
C ARG A 182 2.39 -4.71 -27.14
N THR A 183 3.05 -4.35 -28.24
CA THR A 183 4.46 -4.70 -28.47
C THR A 183 5.36 -3.86 -27.56
N HIS A 184 6.64 -4.24 -27.41
CA HIS A 184 7.61 -3.48 -26.61
C HIS A 184 7.68 -2.01 -27.04
N SER A 185 7.80 -1.74 -28.33
CA SER A 185 7.88 -0.37 -28.84
C SER A 185 6.61 0.44 -28.58
N GLN A 186 5.44 -0.19 -28.72
CA GLN A 186 4.16 0.46 -28.40
C GLN A 186 4.02 0.75 -26.91
N MET A 187 4.48 -0.16 -26.04
CA MET A 187 4.46 0.04 -24.59
C MET A 187 5.40 1.18 -24.20
N VAL A 188 6.63 1.18 -24.71
CA VAL A 188 7.60 2.26 -24.46
C VAL A 188 7.07 3.61 -24.93
N SER A 189 6.46 3.67 -26.12
CA SER A 189 5.84 4.91 -26.64
C SER A 189 4.67 5.38 -25.77
N TRP A 190 3.86 4.45 -25.25
CA TRP A 190 2.76 4.77 -24.37
C TRP A 190 3.25 5.34 -23.02
N ILE A 191 4.26 4.68 -22.39
CA ILE A 191 4.88 5.14 -21.14
C ILE A 191 5.48 6.53 -21.34
N ARG A 192 6.23 6.74 -22.42
CA ARG A 192 6.80 8.05 -22.75
C ARG A 192 5.73 9.14 -22.86
N ALA A 193 4.64 8.86 -23.58
CA ALA A 193 3.56 9.82 -23.74
C ALA A 193 2.90 10.20 -22.40
N PHE A 194 2.82 9.27 -21.44
CA PHE A 194 2.34 9.56 -20.08
C PHE A 194 3.34 10.45 -19.33
N LEU A 195 4.62 10.07 -19.30
CA LEU A 195 5.66 10.75 -18.53
C LEU A 195 5.89 12.16 -19.02
N ASP A 196 6.03 12.36 -20.36
CA ASP A 196 6.20 13.67 -20.98
C ASP A 196 4.97 14.57 -20.70
N ARG A 197 3.75 14.01 -20.77
CA ARG A 197 2.54 14.78 -20.50
C ARG A 197 2.41 15.16 -19.04
N TYR A 198 2.74 14.25 -18.11
CA TYR A 198 2.74 14.54 -16.69
C TYR A 198 3.73 15.67 -16.35
N GLU A 199 4.95 15.61 -16.88
CA GLU A 199 5.95 16.66 -16.71
C GLU A 199 5.48 18.00 -17.30
N GLN A 200 4.92 18.00 -18.50
CA GLN A 200 4.37 19.21 -19.13
C GLN A 200 3.29 19.87 -18.26
N ARG A 201 2.45 19.06 -17.59
CA ARG A 201 1.34 19.56 -16.76
C ARG A 201 1.78 20.05 -15.38
N THR A 202 2.80 19.44 -14.81
CA THR A 202 3.18 19.64 -13.40
C THR A 202 4.53 20.32 -13.21
N GLY A 203 5.36 20.34 -14.25
CA GLY A 203 6.77 20.77 -14.16
C GLY A 203 7.64 19.76 -13.38
N ARG A 204 7.16 18.51 -13.20
CA ARG A 204 7.83 17.50 -12.40
C ARG A 204 7.80 16.14 -13.09
N HIS A 205 8.94 15.44 -13.14
CA HIS A 205 8.99 14.06 -13.61
C HIS A 205 8.23 13.13 -12.66
N ALA A 206 7.36 12.29 -13.21
CA ALA A 206 6.70 11.24 -12.43
C ALA A 206 7.69 10.13 -12.06
N ALA A 207 7.47 9.47 -10.92
CA ALA A 207 8.12 8.21 -10.66
C ALA A 207 7.44 7.07 -11.44
N VAL A 208 8.21 6.02 -11.75
CA VAL A 208 7.71 4.82 -12.40
C VAL A 208 7.70 3.69 -11.39
N TYR A 209 6.51 3.13 -11.13
CA TYR A 209 6.35 1.89 -10.39
C TYR A 209 6.19 0.72 -11.36
N THR A 210 6.98 -0.31 -11.15
CA THR A 210 6.97 -1.55 -11.95
C THR A 210 7.72 -2.67 -11.25
N SER A 211 7.64 -3.90 -11.77
CA SER A 211 8.59 -4.98 -11.44
C SER A 211 9.62 -5.17 -12.56
N THR A 212 10.80 -5.66 -12.21
CA THR A 212 11.85 -5.95 -13.21
C THR A 212 11.40 -6.99 -14.23
N ASN A 213 10.64 -7.99 -13.80
CA ASN A 213 10.16 -9.03 -14.69
C ASN A 213 9.15 -8.48 -15.70
N TRP A 214 8.14 -7.73 -15.22
CA TRP A 214 7.18 -7.11 -16.12
C TRP A 214 7.85 -6.12 -17.07
N TRP A 215 8.77 -5.30 -16.57
CA TRP A 215 9.49 -4.33 -17.39
C TRP A 215 10.26 -5.02 -18.53
N THR A 216 10.95 -6.10 -18.20
CA THR A 216 11.69 -6.89 -19.20
C THR A 216 10.74 -7.50 -20.22
N GLN A 217 9.65 -8.11 -19.75
CA GLN A 217 8.68 -8.80 -20.59
C GLN A 217 7.91 -7.85 -21.50
N CYS A 218 7.54 -6.66 -21.04
CA CYS A 218 6.60 -5.79 -21.74
C CYS A 218 7.23 -4.58 -22.43
N THR A 219 8.49 -4.23 -22.09
CA THR A 219 9.22 -3.13 -22.72
C THR A 219 10.48 -3.58 -23.46
N GLY A 220 10.85 -4.88 -23.37
CA GLY A 220 12.14 -5.37 -23.84
C GLY A 220 13.30 -4.84 -22.98
N ASN A 221 13.03 -4.58 -21.70
CA ASN A 221 13.99 -4.00 -20.74
C ASN A 221 14.54 -2.63 -21.21
N TYR A 222 13.65 -1.75 -21.67
CA TYR A 222 14.02 -0.43 -22.17
C TYR A 222 14.68 0.43 -21.08
N SER A 223 15.81 1.10 -21.44
CA SER A 223 16.67 1.82 -20.48
C SER A 223 16.51 3.34 -20.45
N GLY A 224 15.66 3.91 -21.30
CA GLY A 224 15.67 5.35 -21.59
C GLY A 224 14.84 6.23 -20.64
N PHE A 225 14.43 5.75 -19.43
CA PHE A 225 13.67 6.57 -18.47
C PHE A 225 14.43 6.82 -17.17
N GLY A 226 15.50 6.06 -16.90
CA GLY A 226 16.17 6.10 -15.59
C GLY A 226 16.87 7.40 -15.23
N ALA A 227 17.21 8.23 -16.22
CA ALA A 227 17.87 9.51 -15.99
C ALA A 227 16.96 10.52 -15.28
N ASP A 228 15.68 10.54 -15.63
CA ASP A 228 14.74 11.59 -15.23
C ASP A 228 13.67 11.09 -14.24
N ASN A 229 13.28 9.82 -14.36
CA ASN A 229 12.16 9.25 -13.64
C ASN A 229 12.62 8.38 -12.45
N PRO A 230 12.29 8.74 -11.20
CA PRO A 230 12.59 7.89 -10.05
C PRO A 230 11.96 6.50 -10.18
N LEU A 231 12.69 5.44 -9.81
CA LEU A 231 12.19 4.07 -9.83
C LEU A 231 11.55 3.70 -8.48
N TRP A 232 10.35 3.17 -8.54
CA TRP A 232 9.72 2.43 -7.46
C TRP A 232 9.57 0.98 -7.91
N VAL A 233 10.43 0.11 -7.40
CA VAL A 233 10.45 -1.30 -7.81
C VAL A 233 9.61 -2.14 -6.87
N ALA A 234 8.78 -3.01 -7.44
CA ALA A 234 8.04 -4.02 -6.71
C ALA A 234 8.81 -5.35 -6.71
N ARG A 235 9.04 -5.88 -5.53
CA ARG A 235 9.57 -7.23 -5.35
C ARG A 235 9.36 -7.70 -3.91
N TYR A 236 8.62 -8.77 -3.73
CA TYR A 236 8.32 -9.34 -2.42
C TYR A 236 9.37 -10.40 -2.06
N ALA A 237 10.59 -9.95 -1.73
CA ALA A 237 11.76 -10.77 -1.53
C ALA A 237 12.66 -10.22 -0.41
N SER A 238 13.77 -10.91 -0.13
CA SER A 238 14.77 -10.48 0.86
C SER A 238 15.59 -9.26 0.44
N SER A 239 15.61 -8.94 -0.84
CA SER A 239 16.31 -7.79 -1.41
C SER A 239 15.62 -7.30 -2.68
N VAL A 240 15.93 -6.09 -3.08
CA VAL A 240 15.40 -5.48 -4.30
C VAL A 240 15.81 -6.22 -5.58
N GLY A 241 16.94 -6.93 -5.55
CA GLY A 241 17.48 -7.70 -6.68
C GLY A 241 17.96 -6.84 -7.85
N THR A 242 17.96 -7.43 -9.04
CA THR A 242 18.31 -6.72 -10.28
C THR A 242 17.23 -5.70 -10.61
N LEU A 243 17.64 -4.48 -10.91
CA LEU A 243 16.75 -3.41 -11.33
C LEU A 243 16.47 -3.46 -12.85
N PRO A 244 15.38 -2.87 -13.31
CA PRO A 244 15.15 -2.62 -14.73
C PRO A 244 16.30 -1.81 -15.34
N ALA A 245 16.62 -2.04 -16.61
CA ALA A 245 17.69 -1.32 -17.28
C ALA A 245 17.48 0.20 -17.27
N GLY A 246 18.58 0.95 -17.14
CA GLY A 246 18.59 2.41 -17.09
C GLY A 246 18.50 3.01 -15.71
N TRP A 247 18.15 2.24 -14.68
CA TRP A 247 18.20 2.69 -13.29
C TRP A 247 19.37 2.04 -12.54
N ASP A 248 20.31 2.86 -12.08
CA ASP A 248 21.46 2.41 -11.27
C ASP A 248 21.05 2.16 -9.81
N PHE A 249 19.95 2.76 -9.35
CA PHE A 249 19.39 2.60 -8.01
C PHE A 249 17.87 2.76 -8.04
N HIS A 250 17.23 2.16 -7.06
CA HIS A 250 15.80 2.38 -6.79
C HIS A 250 15.63 3.57 -5.84
N THR A 251 14.55 4.31 -6.01
CA THR A 251 14.14 5.36 -5.07
C THR A 251 13.23 4.78 -3.98
N MET A 252 12.32 3.91 -4.37
CA MET A 252 11.39 3.23 -3.49
C MET A 252 11.31 1.74 -3.82
N TRP A 253 11.00 0.93 -2.83
CA TRP A 253 10.85 -0.52 -2.96
C TRP A 253 9.59 -0.96 -2.23
N GLN A 254 8.59 -1.49 -2.96
CA GLN A 254 7.46 -2.19 -2.37
C GLN A 254 7.92 -3.62 -2.07
N TYR A 255 8.06 -3.92 -0.78
CA TYR A 255 8.71 -5.14 -0.33
C TYR A 255 7.74 -6.20 0.20
N THR A 256 6.49 -5.82 0.50
CA THR A 256 5.45 -6.76 0.93
C THR A 256 4.05 -6.15 0.72
N SER A 257 3.10 -7.03 0.40
CA SER A 257 1.67 -6.72 0.33
C SER A 257 0.93 -7.01 1.65
N SER A 258 1.67 -7.26 2.72
CA SER A 258 1.12 -7.52 4.06
C SER A 258 2.06 -6.97 5.13
N GLY A 259 1.50 -6.52 6.25
CA GLY A 259 2.31 -5.93 7.31
C GLY A 259 1.52 -5.70 8.59
N PRO A 260 2.12 -5.02 9.57
CA PRO A 260 1.47 -4.73 10.85
C PRO A 260 0.38 -3.65 10.74
N THR A 261 0.31 -2.95 9.63
CA THR A 261 -0.71 -1.92 9.32
C THR A 261 -1.36 -2.19 7.97
N VAL A 262 -2.41 -1.45 7.65
CA VAL A 262 -3.07 -1.53 6.33
C VAL A 262 -2.19 -0.94 5.23
N GLY A 263 -2.42 -1.37 4.00
CA GLY A 263 -1.67 -0.99 2.81
C GLY A 263 -0.52 -1.93 2.51
N ASP A 264 0.04 -1.78 1.34
CA ASP A 264 1.29 -2.43 0.95
C ASP A 264 2.45 -1.64 1.56
N HIS A 265 3.51 -2.32 1.97
CA HIS A 265 4.59 -1.68 2.71
C HIS A 265 5.80 -1.43 1.82
N ASP A 266 6.39 -0.25 2.03
CA ASP A 266 7.42 0.32 1.18
C ASP A 266 8.62 0.82 1.97
N LYS A 267 9.77 0.77 1.32
CA LYS A 267 11.00 1.39 1.83
C LYS A 267 11.49 2.44 0.86
N PHE A 268 11.64 3.66 1.35
CA PHE A 268 12.39 4.68 0.63
C PHE A 268 13.89 4.41 0.81
N ASN A 269 14.66 4.46 -0.27
CA ASN A 269 16.10 4.26 -0.26
C ASN A 269 16.83 5.51 0.27
N GLY A 270 16.69 5.76 1.55
CA GLY A 270 17.26 6.92 2.22
C GLY A 270 16.52 7.32 3.49
N SER A 271 17.07 8.33 4.17
CA SER A 271 16.46 8.93 5.35
C SER A 271 15.21 9.75 5.01
N LEU A 272 14.44 10.12 6.02
CA LEU A 272 13.28 11.01 5.88
C LEU A 272 13.64 12.36 5.19
N ASP A 273 14.86 12.86 5.36
CA ASP A 273 15.27 14.10 4.70
C ASP A 273 15.44 13.90 3.18
N ARG A 274 15.78 12.69 2.74
CA ARG A 274 15.78 12.36 1.30
C ARG A 274 14.36 12.28 0.75
N VAL A 275 13.39 11.77 1.51
CA VAL A 275 11.95 11.83 1.15
C VAL A 275 11.49 13.28 1.00
N LYS A 276 11.86 14.15 1.96
CA LYS A 276 11.56 15.58 1.89
C LYS A 276 12.23 16.26 0.68
N ALA A 277 13.46 15.86 0.36
CA ALA A 277 14.17 16.37 -0.82
C ALA A 277 13.43 16.02 -2.11
N LEU A 278 12.95 14.77 -2.25
CA LEU A 278 12.14 14.35 -3.39
C LEU A 278 10.84 15.17 -3.49
N ALA A 279 10.20 15.50 -2.37
CA ALA A 279 8.98 16.29 -2.35
C ALA A 279 9.23 17.78 -2.69
N LYS A 280 10.44 18.29 -2.49
CA LYS A 280 10.78 19.69 -2.82
C LYS A 280 11.08 19.93 -4.31
N GLY A 281 11.49 18.92 -5.03
CA GLY A 281 11.88 19.02 -6.43
C GLY A 281 13.33 19.27 -6.66
#